data_39756271e12bad8d7afd7ee5f0fbab3c
#
_entry.id   39756271e12bad8d7afd7ee5f0fbab3c
#
_cell.length_a   1.000
_cell.length_b   1.000
_cell.length_c   1.000
_cell.angle_alpha   90.00
_cell.angle_beta   90.00
_cell.angle_gamma   90.00
#
_symmetry.space_group_name_H-M   'P 1'
#
loop_
_entity.id
_entity.type
_entity.pdbx_description
1 polymer ?
#
loop_
_entity_poly.entity_id
_entity_poly.type
_entity_poly.pdbx_seq_one_letter_code
_entity_poly.pdbx_strand_id
1 'polypeptide(L)'
;LRRQRQMCIRDSSQREQRKNEHVEIAMSQKDALVSDFDKVRFVHHSIPSIDVSQVDMTSHTTKFDLAYPIYINAMTGGSDWTKQINEKLAIVARETGIAMAVGSTHAALRNPNMIETFSIVRKTNPKGTIFSNVGADVPVDKALQAVELLDAQALQIHVNSPQELVMPEGNREFASWMSNIESIVKRVDVPVIIKEVGFGMSKETLQALHDIGVNYVDVSGRGGTNFVDIENERRSNKDMNYLSQWGQSTVESLLESTEFQDRLNIFASGGLRTPLDAVKCLALGAKAIGMSRPFLNQVEQSGITNTIDYVESFIQHMKKIMTMLDAPNIERLRQADIVMSPELISWINQRGLHFNRK
;
A
#
# COMPACT_ATOMS: atom_id res chain seq x y z
N LEU A 1 -7.65 39.83 -7.62
CA LEU A 1 -8.66 38.75 -7.82
C LEU A 1 -8.49 38.03 -9.17
N ARG A 2 -8.36 38.70 -10.33
CA ARG A 2 -8.18 38.05 -11.65
C ARG A 2 -6.85 37.30 -11.78
N ARG A 3 -5.72 37.84 -11.30
CA ARG A 3 -4.40 37.19 -11.27
C ARG A 3 -4.40 35.98 -10.29
N GLN A 4 -5.03 36.13 -9.13
CA GLN A 4 -5.14 35.02 -8.19
C GLN A 4 -6.02 33.87 -8.74
N ARG A 5 -7.16 34.18 -9.40
CA ARG A 5 -7.96 33.16 -10.11
C ARG A 5 -7.20 32.48 -11.23
N GLN A 6 -6.42 33.22 -12.04
CA GLN A 6 -5.60 32.63 -13.10
C GLN A 6 -4.45 31.78 -12.57
N MET A 7 -3.85 32.14 -11.42
CA MET A 7 -2.83 31.34 -10.75
C MET A 7 -3.41 30.06 -10.17
N CYS A 8 -4.58 30.11 -9.52
CA CYS A 8 -5.28 28.92 -9.01
C CYS A 8 -5.74 27.97 -10.13
N ILE A 9 -6.18 28.49 -11.27
CA ILE A 9 -6.59 27.68 -12.44
C ILE A 9 -5.37 26.99 -13.07
N ARG A 10 -4.25 27.67 -13.20
CA ARG A 10 -3.00 27.06 -13.68
C ARG A 10 -2.46 25.98 -12.74
N ASP A 11 -2.50 26.24 -11.42
CA ASP A 11 -2.03 25.30 -10.40
C ASP A 11 -2.92 24.04 -10.35
N SER A 12 -4.24 24.16 -10.52
CA SER A 12 -5.15 23.01 -10.58
C SER A 12 -4.94 22.19 -11.85
N SER A 13 -4.78 22.80 -13.02
CA SER A 13 -4.53 22.10 -14.28
C SER A 13 -3.18 21.36 -14.29
N GLN A 14 -2.14 21.96 -13.74
CA GLN A 14 -0.82 21.31 -13.63
C GLN A 14 -0.85 20.09 -12.68
N ARG A 15 -1.63 20.15 -11.60
CA ARG A 15 -1.78 19.00 -10.67
C ARG A 15 -2.60 17.87 -11.26
N GLU A 16 -3.66 18.19 -11.99
CA GLU A 16 -4.45 17.21 -12.72
C GLU A 16 -3.59 16.49 -13.77
N GLN A 17 -2.83 17.26 -14.57
CA GLN A 17 -1.88 16.72 -15.53
C GLN A 17 -0.84 15.82 -14.84
N ARG A 18 -0.25 16.25 -13.71
CA ARG A 18 0.68 15.42 -12.93
C ARG A 18 0.06 14.09 -12.51
N LYS A 19 -1.21 14.06 -12.09
CA LYS A 19 -1.89 12.83 -11.69
C LYS A 19 -2.03 11.85 -12.86
N ASN A 20 -2.35 12.36 -14.02
CA ASN A 20 -2.42 11.56 -15.24
C ASN A 20 -1.03 11.04 -15.65
N GLU A 21 0.01 11.89 -15.64
CA GLU A 21 1.40 11.49 -15.90
C GLU A 21 1.88 10.39 -14.94
N HIS A 22 1.57 10.50 -13.64
CA HIS A 22 1.90 9.45 -12.66
C HIS A 22 1.25 8.11 -13.01
N VAL A 23 -0.02 8.11 -13.43
CA VAL A 23 -0.74 6.90 -13.84
C VAL A 23 -0.11 6.30 -15.10
N GLU A 24 0.13 7.10 -16.14
CA GLU A 24 0.72 6.66 -17.41
C GLU A 24 2.12 6.06 -17.22
N ILE A 25 2.99 6.76 -16.50
CA ILE A 25 4.36 6.29 -16.22
C ILE A 25 4.32 5.02 -15.35
N ALA A 26 3.48 4.99 -14.30
CA ALA A 26 3.35 3.81 -13.46
C ALA A 26 2.88 2.58 -14.26
N MET A 27 1.92 2.74 -15.19
CA MET A 27 1.45 1.67 -16.06
C MET A 27 2.54 1.18 -17.03
N SER A 28 3.45 2.04 -17.45
CA SER A 28 4.55 1.70 -18.38
C SER A 28 5.73 1.00 -17.71
N GLN A 29 5.85 1.10 -16.38
CA GLN A 29 6.92 0.44 -15.64
C GLN A 29 6.81 -1.09 -15.74
N LYS A 30 7.93 -1.75 -16.03
CA LYS A 30 8.01 -3.22 -16.06
C LYS A 30 8.19 -3.76 -14.66
N ASP A 31 7.71 -4.98 -14.43
CA ASP A 31 7.98 -5.69 -13.19
C ASP A 31 9.46 -6.05 -13.11
N ALA A 32 10.00 -6.01 -11.89
CA ALA A 32 11.37 -6.43 -11.64
C ALA A 32 11.52 -7.94 -11.97
N LEU A 33 12.51 -8.28 -12.78
CA LEU A 33 12.81 -9.67 -13.12
C LEU A 33 13.26 -10.48 -11.90
N VAL A 34 13.95 -9.84 -10.96
CA VAL A 34 14.43 -10.43 -9.71
C VAL A 34 13.81 -9.68 -8.54
N SER A 35 13.31 -10.42 -7.57
CA SER A 35 12.69 -9.88 -6.36
C SER A 35 13.21 -10.59 -5.12
N ASP A 36 13.24 -9.90 -3.98
CA ASP A 36 13.58 -10.53 -2.70
C ASP A 36 12.54 -11.57 -2.27
N PHE A 37 11.35 -11.56 -2.85
CA PHE A 37 10.41 -12.68 -2.71
C PHE A 37 10.98 -14.01 -3.24
N ASP A 38 11.85 -13.98 -4.25
CA ASP A 38 12.50 -15.18 -4.80
C ASP A 38 13.54 -15.77 -3.84
N LYS A 39 14.01 -14.95 -2.90
CA LYS A 39 14.97 -15.30 -1.85
C LYS A 39 14.33 -15.92 -0.59
N VAL A 40 13.01 -16.00 -0.55
CA VAL A 40 12.22 -16.65 0.50
C VAL A 40 11.55 -17.89 -0.08
N ARG A 41 11.77 -19.06 0.51
CA ARG A 41 11.20 -20.32 0.06
C ARG A 41 10.55 -21.05 1.21
N PHE A 42 9.33 -21.60 0.99
CA PHE A 42 8.71 -22.54 1.91
C PHE A 42 9.36 -23.91 1.80
N VAL A 43 9.45 -24.61 2.93
CA VAL A 43 9.77 -26.03 2.94
C VAL A 43 8.52 -26.78 2.47
N HIS A 44 8.67 -27.70 1.52
CA HIS A 44 7.56 -28.49 1.00
C HIS A 44 7.31 -29.71 1.89
N HIS A 45 6.07 -29.84 2.34
CA HIS A 45 5.55 -31.07 3.00
C HIS A 45 4.66 -31.82 2.01
N SER A 46 5.04 -33.06 1.70
CA SER A 46 4.44 -33.83 0.58
C SER A 46 2.99 -34.25 0.82
N ILE A 47 2.52 -34.26 2.07
CA ILE A 47 1.21 -34.74 2.45
C ILE A 47 0.51 -33.71 3.32
N PRO A 48 -0.35 -32.85 2.73
CA PRO A 48 -1.17 -31.92 3.50
C PRO A 48 -2.27 -32.68 4.26
N SER A 49 -2.67 -32.17 5.43
CA SER A 49 -3.73 -32.75 6.26
C SER A 49 -5.07 -32.03 6.16
N ILE A 50 -5.14 -30.99 5.34
CA ILE A 50 -6.33 -30.13 5.15
C ILE A 50 -6.76 -30.05 3.68
N ASP A 51 -8.05 -29.81 3.46
CA ASP A 51 -8.61 -29.51 2.15
C ASP A 51 -8.66 -28.01 1.88
N VAL A 52 -8.70 -27.61 0.60
CA VAL A 52 -8.77 -26.18 0.18
C VAL A 52 -10.00 -25.47 0.78
N SER A 53 -11.12 -26.20 0.96
CA SER A 53 -12.36 -25.68 1.55
C SER A 53 -12.25 -25.31 3.03
N GLN A 54 -11.25 -25.84 3.73
CA GLN A 54 -11.00 -25.58 5.16
C GLN A 54 -10.12 -24.34 5.38
N VAL A 55 -9.61 -23.72 4.30
CA VAL A 55 -8.77 -22.54 4.43
C VAL A 55 -9.62 -21.29 4.64
N ASP A 56 -9.52 -20.70 5.81
CA ASP A 56 -10.04 -19.37 6.15
C ASP A 56 -8.96 -18.32 5.94
N MET A 57 -9.28 -17.34 5.11
CA MET A 57 -8.38 -16.22 4.80
C MET A 57 -8.76 -14.94 5.54
N THR A 58 -9.71 -14.99 6.47
CA THR A 58 -10.06 -13.83 7.28
C THR A 58 -8.83 -13.30 8.01
N SER A 59 -8.58 -12.01 7.90
CA SER A 59 -7.49 -11.35 8.61
C SER A 59 -8.05 -10.44 9.69
N HIS A 60 -7.66 -10.71 10.93
CA HIS A 60 -8.08 -9.94 12.08
C HIS A 60 -7.07 -8.85 12.41
N THR A 61 -7.55 -7.61 12.46
CA THR A 61 -6.78 -6.47 12.97
C THR A 61 -7.37 -5.98 14.30
N THR A 62 -6.74 -5.02 14.93
CA THR A 62 -7.20 -4.52 16.24
C THR A 62 -8.58 -3.85 16.17
N LYS A 63 -8.96 -3.26 15.02
CA LYS A 63 -10.16 -2.43 14.88
C LYS A 63 -11.13 -2.88 13.80
N PHE A 64 -10.71 -3.68 12.84
CA PHE A 64 -11.55 -4.20 11.77
C PHE A 64 -11.01 -5.51 11.22
N ASP A 65 -11.89 -6.30 10.63
CA ASP A 65 -11.55 -7.55 9.96
C ASP A 65 -11.59 -7.37 8.45
N LEU A 66 -10.77 -8.13 7.75
CA LEU A 66 -10.76 -8.23 6.31
C LEU A 66 -11.17 -9.66 5.94
N ALA A 67 -12.24 -9.82 5.16
CA ALA A 67 -12.68 -11.13 4.67
C ALA A 67 -11.58 -11.84 3.86
N TYR A 68 -10.77 -11.04 3.17
CA TYR A 68 -9.56 -11.48 2.49
C TYR A 68 -8.42 -10.51 2.84
N PRO A 69 -7.20 -11.00 3.06
CA PRO A 69 -6.06 -10.18 3.46
C PRO A 69 -5.45 -9.42 2.25
N ILE A 70 -6.29 -8.93 1.37
CA ILE A 70 -5.90 -8.21 0.14
C ILE A 70 -6.69 -6.91 0.08
N TYR A 71 -6.03 -5.84 -0.34
CA TYR A 71 -6.72 -4.59 -0.64
C TYR A 71 -6.13 -3.89 -1.87
N ILE A 72 -6.98 -3.16 -2.57
CA ILE A 72 -6.55 -2.24 -3.63
C ILE A 72 -5.88 -1.06 -2.95
N ASN A 73 -4.55 -0.94 -3.10
CA ASN A 73 -3.80 0.11 -2.40
C ASN A 73 -3.94 1.46 -3.10
N ALA A 74 -3.66 2.52 -2.35
CA ALA A 74 -3.79 3.90 -2.78
C ALA A 74 -3.03 4.20 -4.07
N MET A 75 -3.73 4.72 -5.08
CA MET A 75 -3.12 5.07 -6.36
C MET A 75 -3.53 6.46 -6.84
N THR A 76 -4.82 6.73 -7.01
CA THR A 76 -5.27 7.78 -7.90
C THR A 76 -6.48 8.56 -7.36
N GLY A 77 -6.75 9.71 -7.98
CA GLY A 77 -7.83 10.64 -7.70
C GLY A 77 -7.41 12.07 -8.06
N GLY A 78 -8.37 12.94 -8.41
CA GLY A 78 -8.14 14.36 -8.68
C GLY A 78 -8.12 14.72 -10.17
N SER A 79 -8.62 13.86 -11.06
CA SER A 79 -8.92 14.15 -12.46
C SER A 79 -10.12 13.33 -12.94
N ASP A 80 -10.73 13.67 -14.07
CA ASP A 80 -11.86 12.94 -14.62
C ASP A 80 -11.48 11.51 -15.02
N TRP A 81 -10.29 11.30 -15.56
CA TRP A 81 -9.80 9.97 -15.88
C TRP A 81 -9.60 9.14 -14.60
N THR A 82 -8.97 9.70 -13.57
CA THR A 82 -8.77 9.00 -12.30
C THR A 82 -10.07 8.75 -11.54
N LYS A 83 -11.12 9.57 -11.73
CA LYS A 83 -12.49 9.28 -11.27
C LYS A 83 -13.02 7.98 -11.87
N GLN A 84 -12.88 7.81 -13.20
CA GLN A 84 -13.34 6.58 -13.88
C GLN A 84 -12.57 5.34 -13.37
N ILE A 85 -11.27 5.46 -13.16
CA ILE A 85 -10.45 4.38 -12.58
C ILE A 85 -10.96 4.05 -11.17
N ASN A 86 -11.17 5.04 -10.32
CA ASN A 86 -11.67 4.86 -8.96
C ASN A 86 -13.06 4.17 -8.95
N GLU A 87 -13.96 4.55 -9.86
CA GLU A 87 -15.28 3.92 -10.01
C GLU A 87 -15.16 2.44 -10.40
N LYS A 88 -14.35 2.12 -11.41
CA LYS A 88 -14.11 0.74 -11.86
C LYS A 88 -13.54 -0.11 -10.74
N LEU A 89 -12.52 0.39 -10.02
CA LEU A 89 -11.90 -0.30 -8.90
C LEU A 89 -12.86 -0.49 -7.72
N ALA A 90 -13.75 0.49 -7.47
CA ALA A 90 -14.77 0.37 -6.44
C ALA A 90 -15.82 -0.71 -6.77
N ILE A 91 -16.16 -0.89 -8.06
CA ILE A 91 -17.00 -2.02 -8.50
C ILE A 91 -16.29 -3.34 -8.23
N VAL A 92 -15.02 -3.46 -8.61
CA VAL A 92 -14.22 -4.68 -8.35
C VAL A 92 -14.17 -4.98 -6.84
N ALA A 93 -13.88 -3.99 -6.01
CA ALA A 93 -13.83 -4.16 -4.55
C ALA A 93 -15.19 -4.58 -3.97
N ARG A 94 -16.30 -4.03 -4.48
CA ARG A 94 -17.66 -4.40 -4.06
C ARG A 94 -17.98 -5.85 -4.39
N GLU A 95 -17.73 -6.26 -5.63
CA GLU A 95 -18.08 -7.61 -6.10
C GLU A 95 -17.21 -8.71 -5.47
N THR A 96 -15.95 -8.40 -5.18
CA THR A 96 -15.01 -9.38 -4.60
C THR A 96 -14.93 -9.33 -3.07
N GLY A 97 -15.46 -8.28 -2.43
CA GLY A 97 -15.41 -8.10 -0.99
C GLY A 97 -14.04 -7.69 -0.43
N ILE A 98 -13.07 -7.32 -1.27
CA ILE A 98 -11.76 -6.83 -0.81
C ILE A 98 -11.85 -5.35 -0.42
N ALA A 99 -10.95 -4.91 0.47
CA ALA A 99 -10.86 -3.50 0.84
C ALA A 99 -10.24 -2.66 -0.28
N MET A 100 -10.44 -1.34 -0.23
CA MET A 100 -9.89 -0.39 -1.20
C MET A 100 -9.43 0.90 -0.52
N ALA A 101 -8.25 1.37 -0.89
CA ALA A 101 -7.76 2.71 -0.57
C ALA A 101 -7.84 3.62 -1.80
N VAL A 102 -8.13 4.91 -1.59
CA VAL A 102 -8.02 5.93 -2.63
C VAL A 102 -6.64 6.58 -2.62
N GLY A 103 -6.25 7.24 -3.72
CA GLY A 103 -5.08 8.11 -3.74
C GLY A 103 -5.26 9.33 -2.83
N SER A 104 -4.19 10.13 -2.66
CA SER A 104 -4.22 11.30 -1.79
C SER A 104 -5.41 12.23 -2.09
N THR A 105 -6.27 12.44 -1.09
CA THR A 105 -7.45 13.31 -1.17
C THR A 105 -7.11 14.80 -1.14
N HIS A 106 -5.83 15.14 -1.05
CA HIS A 106 -5.36 16.53 -0.98
C HIS A 106 -5.97 17.45 -2.06
N ALA A 107 -6.17 16.92 -3.28
CA ALA A 107 -6.81 17.67 -4.36
C ALA A 107 -8.27 18.06 -4.01
N ALA A 108 -9.05 17.14 -3.45
CA ALA A 108 -10.44 17.40 -3.04
C ALA A 108 -10.52 18.35 -1.84
N LEU A 109 -9.57 18.24 -0.90
CA LEU A 109 -9.51 19.11 0.29
C LEU A 109 -9.18 20.58 -0.04
N ARG A 110 -8.62 20.85 -1.22
CA ARG A 110 -8.31 22.19 -1.72
C ARG A 110 -9.30 22.71 -2.76
N ASN A 111 -9.87 21.82 -3.56
CA ASN A 111 -10.78 22.17 -4.65
C ASN A 111 -12.05 21.30 -4.58
N PRO A 112 -13.20 21.89 -4.19
CA PRO A 112 -14.48 21.18 -4.12
C PRO A 112 -14.88 20.46 -5.40
N ASN A 113 -14.48 20.94 -6.58
CA ASN A 113 -14.78 20.30 -7.85
C ASN A 113 -14.12 18.91 -8.01
N MET A 114 -13.08 18.63 -7.21
CA MET A 114 -12.39 17.35 -7.22
C MET A 114 -12.99 16.32 -6.24
N ILE A 115 -13.94 16.71 -5.40
CA ILE A 115 -14.57 15.84 -4.39
C ILE A 115 -15.14 14.57 -5.04
N GLU A 116 -15.83 14.71 -6.16
CA GLU A 116 -16.48 13.60 -6.82
C GLU A 116 -15.49 12.55 -7.35
N THR A 117 -14.25 12.96 -7.67
CA THR A 117 -13.21 12.03 -8.14
C THR A 117 -12.78 10.99 -7.08
N PHE A 118 -13.12 11.23 -5.82
CA PHE A 118 -12.90 10.35 -4.69
C PHE A 118 -14.20 9.78 -4.13
N SER A 119 -15.23 10.62 -3.90
CA SER A 119 -16.51 10.19 -3.31
C SER A 119 -17.27 9.20 -4.17
N ILE A 120 -16.96 9.10 -5.48
CA ILE A 120 -17.48 8.07 -6.37
C ILE A 120 -17.23 6.66 -5.81
N VAL A 121 -16.10 6.44 -5.09
CA VAL A 121 -15.77 5.14 -4.50
C VAL A 121 -16.81 4.73 -3.47
N ARG A 122 -17.17 5.62 -2.53
CA ARG A 122 -18.21 5.34 -1.52
C ARG A 122 -19.59 5.20 -2.15
N LYS A 123 -19.90 6.03 -3.15
CA LYS A 123 -21.17 5.93 -3.89
C LYS A 123 -21.33 4.58 -4.59
N THR A 124 -20.25 4.07 -5.18
CA THR A 124 -20.21 2.81 -5.94
C THR A 124 -20.14 1.59 -5.02
N ASN A 125 -19.43 1.70 -3.90
CA ASN A 125 -19.28 0.64 -2.90
C ASN A 125 -19.72 1.12 -1.51
N PRO A 126 -21.05 1.26 -1.27
CA PRO A 126 -21.58 1.90 -0.07
C PRO A 126 -21.31 1.15 1.23
N LYS A 127 -21.06 -0.16 1.18
CA LYS A 127 -20.79 -1.02 2.35
C LYS A 127 -19.34 -1.52 2.43
N GLY A 128 -18.51 -1.16 1.47
CA GLY A 128 -17.13 -1.67 1.41
C GLY A 128 -16.21 -1.06 2.45
N THR A 129 -15.16 -1.78 2.78
CA THR A 129 -14.06 -1.28 3.59
C THR A 129 -13.21 -0.35 2.74
N ILE A 130 -13.31 0.95 2.99
CA ILE A 130 -12.64 2.00 2.22
C ILE A 130 -11.68 2.76 3.13
N PHE A 131 -10.45 2.97 2.65
CA PHE A 131 -9.44 3.78 3.31
C PHE A 131 -9.28 5.11 2.57
N SER A 132 -9.39 6.22 3.32
CA SER A 132 -8.99 7.54 2.84
C SER A 132 -7.47 7.69 2.87
N ASN A 133 -6.93 8.71 2.21
CA ASN A 133 -5.48 8.90 2.14
C ASN A 133 -5.11 10.38 2.11
N VAL A 134 -4.09 10.74 2.90
CA VAL A 134 -3.49 12.08 2.95
C VAL A 134 -1.98 11.99 3.06
N GLY A 135 -1.27 13.10 2.80
CA GLY A 135 0.17 13.22 3.07
C GLY A 135 0.47 13.50 4.54
N ALA A 136 1.70 13.23 4.98
CA ALA A 136 2.15 13.47 6.34
C ALA A 136 2.20 14.97 6.73
N ASP A 137 2.16 15.88 5.75
CA ASP A 137 2.13 17.33 5.92
C ASP A 137 0.72 17.92 6.06
N VAL A 138 -0.32 17.09 5.92
CA VAL A 138 -1.72 17.56 5.94
C VAL A 138 -2.16 17.90 7.36
N PRO A 139 -2.73 19.10 7.63
CA PRO A 139 -3.23 19.47 8.95
C PRO A 139 -4.34 18.54 9.46
N VAL A 140 -4.46 18.40 10.77
CA VAL A 140 -5.43 17.52 11.44
C VAL A 140 -6.86 17.72 10.96
N ASP A 141 -7.33 18.98 10.85
CA ASP A 141 -8.70 19.28 10.40
C ASP A 141 -8.96 18.81 8.97
N LYS A 142 -7.93 18.81 8.12
CA LYS A 142 -8.01 18.28 6.77
C LYS A 142 -7.97 16.75 6.74
N ALA A 143 -7.24 16.14 7.66
CA ALA A 143 -7.26 14.69 7.84
C ALA A 143 -8.65 14.20 8.27
N LEU A 144 -9.33 14.89 9.19
CA LEU A 144 -10.71 14.62 9.57
C LEU A 144 -11.67 14.74 8.37
N GLN A 145 -11.58 15.83 7.60
CA GLN A 145 -12.36 16.02 6.38
C GLN A 145 -12.13 14.91 5.35
N ALA A 146 -10.91 14.38 5.26
CA ALA A 146 -10.58 13.27 4.36
C ALA A 146 -11.27 11.96 4.77
N VAL A 147 -11.43 11.71 6.07
CA VAL A 147 -12.19 10.56 6.60
C VAL A 147 -13.69 10.73 6.29
N GLU A 148 -14.25 11.89 6.63
CA GLU A 148 -15.67 12.21 6.40
C GLU A 148 -16.06 12.12 4.91
N LEU A 149 -15.20 12.60 4.01
CA LEU A 149 -15.42 12.61 2.56
C LEU A 149 -15.79 11.23 2.01
N LEU A 150 -15.26 10.17 2.60
CA LEU A 150 -15.43 8.79 2.13
C LEU A 150 -16.17 7.92 3.13
N ASP A 151 -16.61 8.45 4.26
CA ASP A 151 -17.07 7.62 5.38
C ASP A 151 -16.08 6.45 5.59
N ALA A 152 -14.81 6.80 5.74
CA ALA A 152 -13.71 5.85 5.64
C ALA A 152 -13.54 5.02 6.91
N GLN A 153 -13.25 3.73 6.78
CA GLN A 153 -12.99 2.82 7.89
C GLN A 153 -11.54 2.92 8.43
N ALA A 154 -10.64 3.55 7.65
CA ALA A 154 -9.29 3.88 8.09
C ALA A 154 -8.75 5.08 7.29
N LEU A 155 -7.77 5.76 7.85
CA LEU A 155 -7.01 6.82 7.19
C LEU A 155 -5.58 6.36 6.92
N GLN A 156 -5.17 6.29 5.66
CA GLN A 156 -3.76 6.16 5.31
C GLN A 156 -3.08 7.54 5.36
N ILE A 157 -1.93 7.61 6.01
CA ILE A 157 -1.01 8.75 5.90
C ILE A 157 0.23 8.25 5.15
N HIS A 158 0.43 8.73 3.92
CA HIS A 158 1.62 8.36 3.19
C HIS A 158 2.82 9.21 3.57
N VAL A 159 3.97 8.54 3.69
CA VAL A 159 5.29 9.13 3.89
C VAL A 159 6.13 8.82 2.65
N ASN A 160 6.57 9.85 1.95
CA ASN A 160 7.14 9.75 0.61
C ASN A 160 8.36 10.66 0.41
N SER A 161 9.20 10.81 1.44
CA SER A 161 10.34 11.74 1.40
C SER A 161 11.28 11.53 0.20
N PRO A 162 11.63 10.30 -0.25
CA PRO A 162 12.45 10.14 -1.44
C PRO A 162 11.77 10.66 -2.71
N GLN A 163 10.47 10.42 -2.86
CA GLN A 163 9.69 10.97 -3.97
C GLN A 163 9.71 12.51 -3.95
N GLU A 164 9.39 13.11 -2.82
CA GLU A 164 9.37 14.57 -2.65
C GLU A 164 10.73 15.22 -2.96
N LEU A 165 11.81 14.56 -2.55
CA LEU A 165 13.18 15.07 -2.79
C LEU A 165 13.60 14.99 -4.27
N VAL A 166 13.10 13.99 -5.01
CA VAL A 166 13.38 13.86 -6.46
C VAL A 166 12.44 14.72 -7.29
N MET A 167 11.19 14.87 -6.86
CA MET A 167 10.18 15.69 -7.55
C MET A 167 10.63 17.16 -7.66
N PRO A 168 10.65 17.79 -8.86
CA PRO A 168 11.10 19.16 -9.02
C PRO A 168 10.38 20.17 -8.11
N GLU A 169 9.05 20.02 -7.99
CA GLU A 169 8.16 20.84 -7.18
C GLU A 169 7.89 20.29 -5.78
N GLY A 170 8.60 19.24 -5.38
CA GLY A 170 8.35 18.52 -4.13
C GLY A 170 8.75 19.29 -2.86
N ASN A 171 8.24 18.82 -1.74
CA ASN A 171 8.56 19.36 -0.43
C ASN A 171 10.03 19.07 -0.05
N ARG A 172 10.61 19.95 0.77
CA ARG A 172 11.99 19.83 1.31
C ARG A 172 12.01 19.89 2.84
N GLU A 173 10.84 20.05 3.47
CA GLU A 173 10.69 20.24 4.91
C GLU A 173 9.89 19.08 5.49
N PHE A 174 10.55 18.20 6.25
CA PHE A 174 9.98 16.98 6.79
C PHE A 174 9.95 16.94 8.33
N ALA A 175 10.59 17.93 8.99
CA ALA A 175 10.76 17.93 10.44
C ALA A 175 9.44 17.91 11.24
N SER A 176 8.36 18.42 10.66
CA SER A 176 7.03 18.44 11.30
C SER A 176 6.21 17.17 11.09
N TRP A 177 6.64 16.22 10.25
CA TRP A 177 5.84 15.04 9.92
C TRP A 177 5.46 14.20 11.15
N MET A 178 6.44 13.88 12.00
CA MET A 178 6.19 13.04 13.18
C MET A 178 5.19 13.70 14.15
N SER A 179 5.36 14.98 14.47
CA SER A 179 4.44 15.69 15.36
C SER A 179 3.04 15.89 14.77
N ASN A 180 2.96 16.03 13.44
CA ASN A 180 1.68 16.12 12.74
C ASN A 180 0.96 14.77 12.73
N ILE A 181 1.67 13.68 12.42
CA ILE A 181 1.15 12.31 12.50
C ILE A 181 0.62 12.02 13.92
N GLU A 182 1.40 12.32 14.95
CA GLU A 182 0.97 12.16 16.36
C GLU A 182 -0.33 12.91 16.65
N SER A 183 -0.43 14.16 16.16
CA SER A 183 -1.62 14.99 16.34
C SER A 183 -2.83 14.41 15.61
N ILE A 184 -2.66 13.84 14.41
CA ILE A 184 -3.73 13.18 13.67
C ILE A 184 -4.17 11.90 14.38
N VAL A 185 -3.22 11.04 14.79
CA VAL A 185 -3.51 9.78 15.52
C VAL A 185 -4.33 10.02 16.78
N LYS A 186 -4.09 11.12 17.50
CA LYS A 186 -4.84 11.50 18.72
C LYS A 186 -6.24 12.03 18.46
N ARG A 187 -6.56 12.49 17.24
CA ARG A 187 -7.79 13.23 16.93
C ARG A 187 -8.75 12.49 16.00
N VAL A 188 -8.25 11.55 15.21
CA VAL A 188 -9.03 10.79 14.25
C VAL A 188 -9.58 9.54 14.92
N ASP A 189 -10.89 9.31 14.84
CA ASP A 189 -11.56 8.19 15.49
C ASP A 189 -11.38 6.84 14.78
N VAL A 190 -10.97 6.86 13.51
CA VAL A 190 -10.68 5.64 12.74
C VAL A 190 -9.20 5.26 12.83
N PRO A 191 -8.84 3.99 12.60
CA PRO A 191 -7.44 3.57 12.52
C PRO A 191 -6.63 4.42 11.53
N VAL A 192 -5.44 4.85 11.96
CA VAL A 192 -4.48 5.56 11.13
C VAL A 192 -3.38 4.61 10.70
N ILE A 193 -3.22 4.42 9.38
CA ILE A 193 -2.23 3.53 8.76
C ILE A 193 -1.11 4.39 8.19
N ILE A 194 0.07 4.34 8.78
CA ILE A 194 1.23 5.02 8.18
C ILE A 194 1.78 4.17 7.05
N LYS A 195 1.80 4.75 5.86
CA LYS A 195 2.13 4.03 4.63
C LYS A 195 3.35 4.63 3.95
N GLU A 196 4.34 3.80 3.71
CA GLU A 196 5.43 4.11 2.76
C GLU A 196 4.94 3.94 1.30
N VAL A 197 5.71 4.38 0.34
CA VAL A 197 5.29 4.43 -1.08
C VAL A 197 6.21 3.65 -2.03
N GLY A 198 7.09 2.81 -1.50
CA GLY A 198 7.97 1.96 -2.30
C GLY A 198 9.44 1.99 -1.89
N PHE A 199 9.74 2.47 -0.67
CA PHE A 199 11.11 2.52 -0.14
C PHE A 199 11.29 1.74 1.16
N GLY A 200 10.22 1.16 1.71
CA GLY A 200 10.25 0.32 2.91
C GLY A 200 10.38 1.09 4.22
N MET A 201 10.30 0.35 5.31
CA MET A 201 10.44 0.88 6.67
C MET A 201 11.47 0.08 7.46
N SER A 202 12.36 0.77 8.18
CA SER A 202 13.29 0.17 9.13
C SER A 202 12.64 -0.04 10.51
N LYS A 203 13.24 -0.88 11.35
CA LYS A 203 12.80 -1.09 12.73
C LYS A 203 12.81 0.21 13.56
N GLU A 204 13.75 1.12 13.29
CA GLU A 204 13.82 2.42 13.95
C GLU A 204 12.61 3.30 13.58
N THR A 205 12.20 3.27 12.31
CA THR A 205 10.98 3.96 11.86
C THR A 205 9.74 3.36 12.53
N LEU A 206 9.64 2.04 12.57
CA LEU A 206 8.52 1.34 13.20
C LEU A 206 8.45 1.65 14.70
N GLN A 207 9.60 1.66 15.40
CA GLN A 207 9.65 2.04 16.82
C GLN A 207 9.19 3.49 17.02
N ALA A 208 9.72 4.44 16.25
CA ALA A 208 9.35 5.84 16.36
C ALA A 208 7.85 6.08 16.11
N LEU A 209 7.26 5.38 15.13
CA LEU A 209 5.82 5.43 14.87
C LEU A 209 5.00 4.83 16.01
N HIS A 210 5.41 3.69 16.53
CA HIS A 210 4.75 3.06 17.69
C HIS A 210 4.77 3.99 18.93
N ASP A 211 5.89 4.66 19.18
CA ASP A 211 6.07 5.53 20.35
C ASP A 211 5.12 6.74 20.36
N ILE A 212 4.66 7.18 19.19
CA ILE A 212 3.64 8.26 19.05
C ILE A 212 2.20 7.74 18.94
N GLY A 213 1.97 6.42 19.18
CA GLY A 213 0.64 5.82 19.25
C GLY A 213 0.11 5.27 17.92
N VAL A 214 0.94 5.16 16.88
CA VAL A 214 0.56 4.46 15.64
C VAL A 214 0.42 2.98 15.92
N ASN A 215 -0.67 2.37 15.44
CA ASN A 215 -0.96 0.94 15.59
C ASN A 215 -1.05 0.18 14.25
N TYR A 216 -0.98 0.88 13.13
CA TYR A 216 -1.06 0.30 11.79
C TYR A 216 0.01 0.90 10.89
N VAL A 217 0.72 0.05 10.17
CA VAL A 217 1.71 0.48 9.17
C VAL A 217 1.58 -0.36 7.91
N ASP A 218 1.78 0.25 6.73
CA ASP A 218 2.03 -0.43 5.47
C ASP A 218 3.49 -0.17 5.08
N VAL A 219 4.31 -1.19 5.19
CA VAL A 219 5.76 -1.06 5.00
C VAL A 219 6.16 -0.71 3.57
N SER A 220 5.33 -0.99 2.59
CA SER A 220 5.46 -0.60 1.17
C SER A 220 6.90 -0.51 0.67
N GLY A 221 7.53 -1.68 0.52
CA GLY A 221 8.94 -1.75 0.14
C GLY A 221 9.19 -1.62 -1.37
N ARG A 222 10.48 -1.57 -1.71
CA ARG A 222 10.99 -1.55 -3.07
C ARG A 222 10.61 -2.84 -3.83
N GLY A 223 10.43 -2.71 -5.15
CA GLY A 223 10.14 -3.82 -6.06
C GLY A 223 8.86 -3.66 -6.89
N GLY A 224 8.00 -2.69 -6.54
CA GLY A 224 6.79 -2.33 -7.29
C GLY A 224 6.96 -1.03 -8.08
N THR A 225 5.96 -0.15 -8.00
CA THR A 225 6.03 1.20 -8.57
C THR A 225 7.18 1.97 -7.95
N ASN A 226 8.08 2.50 -8.77
CA ASN A 226 9.23 3.28 -8.33
C ASN A 226 8.96 4.77 -8.54
N PHE A 227 8.68 5.49 -7.47
CA PHE A 227 8.40 6.93 -7.54
C PHE A 227 9.65 7.78 -7.79
N VAL A 228 10.85 7.31 -7.45
CA VAL A 228 12.09 7.98 -7.84
C VAL A 228 12.22 7.99 -9.36
N ASP A 229 11.99 6.86 -10.01
CA ASP A 229 12.07 6.77 -11.47
C ASP A 229 10.97 7.61 -12.14
N ILE A 230 9.74 7.61 -11.59
CA ILE A 230 8.64 8.44 -12.09
C ILE A 230 9.01 9.93 -12.04
N GLU A 231 9.46 10.40 -10.88
CA GLU A 231 9.78 11.82 -10.70
C GLU A 231 11.06 12.22 -11.47
N ASN A 232 12.02 11.30 -11.58
CA ASN A 232 13.23 11.55 -12.36
C ASN A 232 12.92 11.65 -13.87
N GLU A 233 11.97 10.86 -14.40
CA GLU A 233 11.50 11.01 -15.78
C GLU A 233 10.84 12.38 -16.05
N ARG A 234 10.20 12.97 -15.05
CA ARG A 234 9.61 14.31 -15.13
C ARG A 234 10.66 15.45 -15.04
N ARG A 235 11.88 15.15 -14.61
CA ARG A 235 12.98 16.11 -14.53
C ARG A 235 13.59 16.36 -15.91
N SER A 236 13.90 17.61 -16.24
CA SER A 236 14.55 17.95 -17.49
C SER A 236 15.93 17.29 -17.65
N ASN A 237 16.68 17.17 -16.55
CA ASN A 237 18.05 16.64 -16.57
C ASN A 237 18.12 15.14 -16.30
N LYS A 238 17.05 14.52 -15.76
CA LYS A 238 16.99 13.10 -15.37
C LYS A 238 18.23 12.63 -14.59
N ASP A 239 18.72 13.48 -13.68
CA ASP A 239 20.05 13.39 -13.05
C ASP A 239 20.07 12.62 -11.73
N MET A 240 18.95 12.00 -11.31
CA MET A 240 18.81 11.31 -10.02
C MET A 240 18.63 9.79 -10.15
N ASN A 241 19.02 9.18 -11.27
CA ASN A 241 18.93 7.73 -11.50
C ASN A 241 19.68 6.89 -10.46
N TYR A 242 20.71 7.43 -9.82
CA TYR A 242 21.48 6.75 -8.78
C TYR A 242 20.64 6.40 -7.53
N LEU A 243 19.44 7.00 -7.38
CA LEU A 243 18.49 6.70 -6.32
C LEU A 243 17.46 5.63 -6.70
N SER A 244 17.45 5.12 -7.93
CA SER A 244 16.48 4.14 -8.41
C SER A 244 16.41 2.86 -7.56
N GLN A 245 17.52 2.49 -6.89
CA GLN A 245 17.58 1.33 -6.00
C GLN A 245 17.55 1.69 -4.51
N TRP A 246 17.18 2.91 -4.18
CA TRP A 246 17.10 3.40 -2.80
C TRP A 246 16.00 2.66 -2.01
N GLY A 247 16.28 2.41 -0.72
CA GLY A 247 15.32 1.84 0.22
C GLY A 247 15.41 0.32 0.37
N GLN A 248 14.60 -0.21 1.29
CA GLN A 248 14.46 -1.62 1.59
C GLN A 248 13.38 -2.25 0.71
N SER A 249 13.54 -3.53 0.39
CA SER A 249 12.46 -4.30 -0.23
C SER A 249 11.32 -4.57 0.76
N THR A 250 10.19 -5.03 0.24
CA THR A 250 9.06 -5.45 1.09
C THR A 250 9.45 -6.60 2.01
N VAL A 251 10.27 -7.54 1.55
CA VAL A 251 10.76 -8.66 2.36
C VAL A 251 11.68 -8.15 3.47
N GLU A 252 12.67 -7.30 3.15
CA GLU A 252 13.55 -6.68 4.15
C GLU A 252 12.77 -5.90 5.20
N SER A 253 11.75 -5.11 4.77
CA SER A 253 10.91 -4.34 5.69
C SER A 253 10.02 -5.24 6.58
N LEU A 254 9.54 -6.38 6.07
CA LEU A 254 8.85 -7.37 6.89
C LEU A 254 9.77 -8.02 7.91
N LEU A 255 11.04 -8.28 7.56
CA LEU A 255 12.05 -8.75 8.51
C LEU A 255 12.34 -7.68 9.59
N GLU A 256 12.47 -6.40 9.22
CA GLU A 256 12.61 -5.28 10.16
C GLU A 256 11.39 -5.17 11.10
N SER A 257 10.20 -5.60 10.66
CA SER A 257 8.97 -5.53 11.45
C SER A 257 8.74 -6.70 12.41
N THR A 258 9.60 -7.72 12.42
CA THR A 258 9.38 -8.97 13.16
C THR A 258 9.11 -8.73 14.65
N GLU A 259 9.85 -7.85 15.29
CA GLU A 259 9.70 -7.53 16.72
C GLU A 259 8.46 -6.69 17.06
N PHE A 260 7.74 -6.21 16.04
CA PHE A 260 6.57 -5.33 16.19
C PHE A 260 5.24 -6.04 15.90
N GLN A 261 5.24 -7.29 15.44
CA GLN A 261 4.03 -7.98 14.97
C GLN A 261 2.95 -8.16 16.04
N ASP A 262 3.32 -8.19 17.33
CA ASP A 262 2.39 -8.24 18.46
C ASP A 262 1.90 -6.84 18.88
N ARG A 263 2.56 -5.78 18.45
CA ARG A 263 2.30 -4.38 18.84
C ARG A 263 1.70 -3.54 17.70
N LEU A 264 2.04 -3.88 16.46
CA LEU A 264 1.57 -3.20 15.26
C LEU A 264 0.80 -4.15 14.33
N ASN A 265 -0.23 -3.65 13.69
CA ASN A 265 -0.85 -4.30 12.56
C ASN A 265 -0.02 -3.96 11.31
N ILE A 266 0.82 -4.90 10.89
CA ILE A 266 1.71 -4.73 9.73
C ILE A 266 0.94 -5.07 8.45
N PHE A 267 0.87 -4.14 7.53
CA PHE A 267 0.44 -4.34 6.16
C PHE A 267 1.66 -4.34 5.25
N ALA A 268 1.59 -5.05 4.14
CA ALA A 268 2.68 -5.14 3.19
C ALA A 268 2.21 -4.78 1.79
N SER A 269 2.98 -3.95 1.11
CA SER A 269 2.79 -3.64 -0.31
C SER A 269 4.14 -3.40 -0.97
N GLY A 270 4.16 -3.29 -2.29
CA GLY A 270 5.37 -3.10 -3.08
C GLY A 270 5.97 -4.40 -3.62
N GLY A 271 5.99 -4.53 -4.94
CA GLY A 271 6.68 -5.60 -5.66
C GLY A 271 6.04 -6.99 -5.63
N LEU A 272 4.79 -7.12 -5.16
CA LEU A 272 4.08 -8.38 -5.22
C LEU A 272 3.65 -8.68 -6.67
N ARG A 273 3.99 -9.86 -7.17
CA ARG A 273 3.75 -10.29 -8.55
C ARG A 273 2.74 -11.42 -8.62
N THR A 274 2.71 -12.30 -7.61
CA THR A 274 2.00 -13.57 -7.62
C THR A 274 1.28 -13.85 -6.30
N PRO A 275 0.29 -14.78 -6.29
CA PRO A 275 -0.29 -15.28 -5.04
C PRO A 275 0.74 -15.89 -4.08
N LEU A 276 1.85 -16.43 -4.60
CA LEU A 276 2.93 -16.95 -3.76
C LEU A 276 3.66 -15.85 -3.01
N ASP A 277 3.93 -14.69 -3.66
CA ASP A 277 4.53 -13.53 -2.99
C ASP A 277 3.60 -13.01 -1.88
N ALA A 278 2.28 -13.01 -2.14
CA ALA A 278 1.27 -12.63 -1.17
C ALA A 278 1.27 -13.56 0.07
N VAL A 279 1.28 -14.88 -0.14
CA VAL A 279 1.35 -15.86 0.95
C VAL A 279 2.66 -15.72 1.73
N LYS A 280 3.79 -15.40 1.07
CA LYS A 280 5.06 -15.11 1.75
C LYS A 280 4.96 -13.88 2.65
N CYS A 281 4.30 -12.80 2.22
CA CYS A 281 4.07 -11.62 3.07
C CYS A 281 3.28 -11.98 4.35
N LEU A 282 2.18 -12.73 4.21
CA LEU A 282 1.37 -13.18 5.35
C LEU A 282 2.18 -14.08 6.28
N ALA A 283 2.94 -15.01 5.72
CA ALA A 283 3.83 -15.86 6.48
C ALA A 283 4.91 -15.05 7.23
N LEU A 284 5.44 -13.97 6.65
CA LEU A 284 6.40 -13.07 7.29
C LEU A 284 5.76 -12.10 8.30
N GLY A 285 4.45 -12.18 8.56
CA GLY A 285 3.76 -11.45 9.63
C GLY A 285 2.82 -10.35 9.17
N ALA A 286 2.69 -10.10 7.87
CA ALA A 286 1.70 -9.16 7.38
C ALA A 286 0.27 -9.62 7.70
N LYS A 287 -0.61 -8.66 8.02
CA LYS A 287 -2.06 -8.88 8.21
C LYS A 287 -2.86 -8.55 6.96
N ALA A 288 -2.34 -7.69 6.09
CA ALA A 288 -2.96 -7.34 4.83
C ALA A 288 -1.91 -7.06 3.75
N ILE A 289 -2.30 -7.22 2.51
CA ILE A 289 -1.46 -7.09 1.33
C ILE A 289 -2.07 -6.05 0.40
N GLY A 290 -1.34 -4.97 0.17
CA GLY A 290 -1.73 -3.90 -0.74
C GLY A 290 -1.14 -4.09 -2.13
N MET A 291 -1.98 -4.05 -3.15
CA MET A 291 -1.56 -4.08 -4.54
C MET A 291 -2.10 -2.85 -5.26
N SER A 292 -1.21 -2.12 -5.96
CA SER A 292 -1.58 -0.90 -6.70
C SER A 292 -1.56 -1.15 -8.21
N ARG A 293 -0.37 -1.13 -8.80
CA ARG A 293 -0.18 -1.25 -10.24
C ARG A 293 -0.82 -2.49 -10.88
N PRO A 294 -0.79 -3.70 -10.28
CA PRO A 294 -1.47 -4.85 -10.87
C PRO A 294 -2.97 -4.60 -11.08
N PHE A 295 -3.65 -4.01 -10.10
CA PHE A 295 -5.08 -3.67 -10.23
C PHE A 295 -5.33 -2.57 -11.26
N LEU A 296 -4.48 -1.54 -11.28
CA LEU A 296 -4.57 -0.46 -12.26
C LEU A 296 -4.43 -1.00 -13.68
N ASN A 297 -3.39 -1.77 -13.94
CA ASN A 297 -3.16 -2.38 -15.26
C ASN A 297 -4.32 -3.31 -15.65
N GLN A 298 -4.77 -4.14 -14.72
CA GLN A 298 -5.84 -5.09 -14.99
C GLN A 298 -7.15 -4.38 -15.36
N VAL A 299 -7.56 -3.36 -14.59
CA VAL A 299 -8.83 -2.67 -14.84
C VAL A 299 -8.80 -1.80 -16.09
N GLU A 300 -7.65 -1.21 -16.44
CA GLU A 300 -7.53 -0.37 -17.65
C GLU A 300 -7.33 -1.21 -18.92
N GLN A 301 -6.61 -2.32 -18.85
CA GLN A 301 -6.31 -3.16 -20.02
C GLN A 301 -7.36 -4.24 -20.27
N SER A 302 -7.95 -4.80 -19.22
CA SER A 302 -8.83 -5.98 -19.31
C SER A 302 -10.29 -5.69 -18.90
N GLY A 303 -10.56 -4.54 -18.29
CA GLY A 303 -11.90 -4.13 -17.86
C GLY A 303 -12.34 -4.77 -16.53
N ILE A 304 -13.53 -4.38 -16.06
CA ILE A 304 -14.05 -4.71 -14.71
C ILE A 304 -14.22 -6.21 -14.53
N THR A 305 -14.92 -6.90 -15.43
CA THR A 305 -15.23 -8.34 -15.30
C THR A 305 -13.97 -9.18 -15.20
N ASN A 306 -13.02 -8.99 -16.10
CA ASN A 306 -11.75 -9.73 -16.06
C ASN A 306 -10.92 -9.39 -14.82
N THR A 307 -11.08 -8.19 -14.26
CA THR A 307 -10.40 -7.82 -13.00
C THR A 307 -11.04 -8.53 -11.82
N ILE A 308 -12.37 -8.71 -11.79
CA ILE A 308 -13.07 -9.52 -10.77
C ILE A 308 -12.56 -10.96 -10.85
N ASP A 309 -12.56 -11.58 -12.03
CA ASP A 309 -12.06 -12.95 -12.24
C ASP A 309 -10.59 -13.09 -11.80
N TYR A 310 -9.77 -12.07 -12.07
CA TYR A 310 -8.38 -12.02 -11.61
C TYR A 310 -8.27 -12.04 -10.08
N VAL A 311 -9.06 -11.24 -9.36
CA VAL A 311 -9.07 -11.21 -7.90
C VAL A 311 -9.51 -12.55 -7.31
N GLU A 312 -10.62 -13.10 -7.81
CA GLU A 312 -11.15 -14.39 -7.36
C GLU A 312 -10.13 -15.51 -7.60
N SER A 313 -9.53 -15.57 -8.77
CA SER A 313 -8.46 -16.52 -9.10
C SER A 313 -7.26 -16.35 -8.18
N PHE A 314 -6.83 -15.10 -7.91
CA PHE A 314 -5.72 -14.80 -7.02
C PHE A 314 -5.99 -15.35 -5.61
N ILE A 315 -7.19 -15.11 -5.05
CA ILE A 315 -7.63 -15.64 -3.76
C ILE A 315 -7.63 -17.18 -3.75
N GLN A 316 -8.18 -17.79 -4.80
CA GLN A 316 -8.20 -19.27 -4.89
C GLN A 316 -6.80 -19.87 -4.97
N HIS A 317 -5.87 -19.21 -5.65
CA HIS A 317 -4.48 -19.67 -5.71
C HIS A 317 -3.78 -19.51 -4.35
N MET A 318 -4.04 -18.43 -3.61
CA MET A 318 -3.53 -18.31 -2.24
C MET A 318 -4.03 -19.44 -1.35
N LYS A 319 -5.33 -19.80 -1.40
CA LYS A 319 -5.90 -20.92 -0.65
C LYS A 319 -5.21 -22.25 -0.99
N LYS A 320 -4.95 -22.52 -2.27
CA LYS A 320 -4.21 -23.72 -2.71
C LYS A 320 -2.79 -23.76 -2.14
N ILE A 321 -2.08 -22.61 -2.11
CA ILE A 321 -0.74 -22.54 -1.53
C ILE A 321 -0.81 -22.77 -0.02
N MET A 322 -1.76 -22.18 0.69
CA MET A 322 -1.96 -22.37 2.12
C MET A 322 -2.29 -23.86 2.44
N THR A 323 -3.07 -24.52 1.58
CA THR A 323 -3.33 -25.98 1.71
C THR A 323 -2.04 -26.78 1.60
N MET A 324 -1.17 -26.48 0.61
CA MET A 324 0.13 -27.16 0.47
C MET A 324 1.07 -26.92 1.67
N LEU A 325 0.82 -25.87 2.46
CA LEU A 325 1.58 -25.52 3.67
C LEU A 325 0.89 -26.00 4.96
N ASP A 326 -0.20 -26.76 4.83
CA ASP A 326 -1.00 -27.25 5.97
C ASP A 326 -1.46 -26.13 6.90
N ALA A 327 -1.81 -24.98 6.30
CA ALA A 327 -2.16 -23.74 6.98
C ALA A 327 -3.65 -23.41 6.77
N PRO A 328 -4.55 -23.83 7.68
CA PRO A 328 -5.99 -23.55 7.58
C PRO A 328 -6.34 -22.07 7.80
N ASN A 329 -5.44 -21.27 8.34
CA ASN A 329 -5.62 -19.84 8.58
C ASN A 329 -4.27 -19.09 8.58
N ILE A 330 -4.32 -17.76 8.69
CA ILE A 330 -3.12 -16.90 8.63
C ILE A 330 -2.21 -17.14 9.85
N GLU A 331 -2.76 -17.38 11.03
CA GLU A 331 -1.98 -17.65 12.25
C GLU A 331 -1.15 -18.92 12.08
N ARG A 332 -1.73 -19.96 11.52
CA ARG A 332 -0.99 -21.21 11.25
C ARG A 332 0.03 -21.01 10.13
N LEU A 333 -0.30 -20.23 9.10
CA LEU A 333 0.63 -19.90 8.01
C LEU A 333 1.92 -19.23 8.53
N ARG A 334 1.83 -18.40 9.57
CA ARG A 334 3.01 -17.77 10.21
C ARG A 334 3.97 -18.78 10.86
N GLN A 335 3.55 -20.03 11.05
CA GLN A 335 4.37 -21.11 11.59
C GLN A 335 4.99 -21.99 10.50
N ALA A 336 4.70 -21.71 9.21
CA ALA A 336 5.26 -22.47 8.10
C ALA A 336 6.78 -22.36 8.04
N ASP A 337 7.46 -23.48 7.77
CA ASP A 337 8.92 -23.52 7.65
C ASP A 337 9.38 -22.74 6.42
N ILE A 338 10.32 -21.82 6.65
CA ILE A 338 10.88 -20.93 5.61
C ILE A 338 12.41 -21.04 5.58
N VAL A 339 12.94 -21.09 4.36
CA VAL A 339 14.39 -20.99 4.10
C VAL A 339 14.64 -19.66 3.37
N MET A 340 15.59 -18.90 3.85
CA MET A 340 16.02 -17.63 3.27
C MET A 340 17.38 -17.74 2.59
N SER A 341 17.62 -16.92 1.59
CA SER A 341 18.93 -16.81 0.94
C SER A 341 19.98 -16.22 1.88
N PRO A 342 21.29 -16.45 1.59
CA PRO A 342 22.38 -15.88 2.39
C PRO A 342 22.31 -14.35 2.53
N GLU A 343 21.82 -13.64 1.50
CA GLU A 343 21.71 -12.17 1.52
C GLU A 343 20.68 -11.71 2.57
N LEU A 344 19.51 -12.37 2.64
CA LEU A 344 18.51 -12.05 3.66
C LEU A 344 18.99 -12.43 5.07
N ILE A 345 19.70 -13.55 5.21
CA ILE A 345 20.32 -13.92 6.49
C ILE A 345 21.37 -12.89 6.89
N SER A 346 22.17 -12.40 5.92
CA SER A 346 23.15 -11.33 6.17
C SER A 346 22.46 -10.03 6.62
N TRP A 347 21.33 -9.66 6.00
CA TRP A 347 20.52 -8.51 6.44
C TRP A 347 20.07 -8.67 7.88
N ILE A 348 19.43 -9.80 8.22
CA ILE A 348 18.99 -10.12 9.58
C ILE A 348 20.13 -9.95 10.59
N ASN A 349 21.29 -10.55 10.31
CA ASN A 349 22.43 -10.52 11.21
C ASN A 349 23.01 -9.11 11.39
N GLN A 350 23.23 -8.38 10.28
CA GLN A 350 23.80 -7.02 10.32
C GLN A 350 22.87 -6.01 10.95
N ARG A 351 21.55 -6.20 10.82
CA ARG A 351 20.54 -5.36 11.44
C ARG A 351 20.20 -5.77 12.87
N GLY A 352 20.77 -6.90 13.37
CA GLY A 352 20.49 -7.45 14.70
C GLY A 352 19.00 -7.75 14.90
N LEU A 353 18.34 -8.33 13.88
CA LEU A 353 16.93 -8.67 13.93
C LEU A 353 16.76 -10.06 14.55
N HIS A 354 15.72 -10.22 15.38
CA HIS A 354 15.36 -11.51 15.96
C HIS A 354 14.27 -12.18 15.10
N PHE A 355 14.71 -13.00 14.16
CA PHE A 355 13.82 -13.81 13.35
C PHE A 355 13.80 -15.25 13.87
N ASN A 356 13.11 -15.44 15.03
CA ASN A 356 12.95 -16.76 15.62
C ASN A 356 11.65 -17.40 15.11
N ARG A 357 11.78 -18.35 14.18
CA ARG A 357 10.75 -19.34 13.93
C ARG A 357 11.17 -20.63 14.63
N LYS A 358 10.28 -21.12 15.50
CA LYS A 358 10.46 -22.44 16.12
C LYS A 358 10.16 -23.51 15.10
#